data_d645c26ba248504e235333cf90688ba0
#
_entry.id   d645c26ba248504e235333cf90688ba0
#
_cell.length_a   1.000
_cell.length_b   1.000
_cell.length_c   1.000
_cell.angle_alpha   90.00
_cell.angle_beta   90.00
_cell.angle_gamma   90.00
#
_symmetry.space_group_name_H-M   'P 1'
#
loop_
_entity.id
_entity.type
_entity.pdbx_description
1 polymer ?
#
loop_
_entity_poly.entity_id
_entity_poly.type
_entity_poly.pdbx_seq_one_letter_code
_entity_poly.pdbx_strand_id
1 'polypeptide(L)'
;MAEDEAQAAATAAAGIPKKRTFKKFTXRGVDLDQLLDKNNKELMELFTCRVRRRLARGLKRKPMALMKKLRKAKKECPALEKPEVVKTHLRDMIVLPEMVGSVVGVYNGKTFNQVEIKPEMIGHYLGEFSITYKPVKHGRPGIGATHSSRFIPLK
;
A
#
# COMPACT_ATOMS: atom_id res chain seq x y z
N MET A 1 17.62 -17.96 -8.28
CA MET A 1 17.76 -17.86 -8.90
C MET A 1 17.91 -17.44 -9.58
N ALA A 2 17.61 -17.27 -9.15
CA ALA A 2 17.54 -16.80 -9.77
C ALA A 2 17.25 -16.35 -9.95
N GLU A 3 16.92 -15.90 -9.61
CA GLU A 3 16.63 -15.47 -10.05
C GLU A 3 16.67 -15.02 -9.96
N ASP A 4 16.56 -14.76 -9.54
CA ASP A 4 16.66 -14.25 -9.80
C ASP A 4 16.96 -13.91 -9.97
N GLU A 5 16.98 -13.50 -9.70
CA GLU A 5 17.31 -13.04 -10.20
C GLU A 5 17.24 -12.75 -10.55
N ALA A 6 16.95 -12.76 -10.33
CA ALA A 6 16.95 -12.36 -10.90
C ALA A 6 16.82 -12.03 -10.86
N GLN A 7 16.38 -11.72 -10.68
CA GLN A 7 16.45 -11.33 -11.09
C GLN A 7 16.76 -10.91 -11.18
N ALA A 8 16.59 -10.71 -10.79
CA ALA A 8 17.00 -10.22 -11.23
C ALA A 8 17.18 -9.95 -11.61
N ALA A 9 17.13 -9.76 -11.55
CA ALA A 9 17.45 -9.34 -12.20
C ALA A 9 17.36 -9.02 -12.54
N ALA A 10 17.02 -8.87 -12.43
CA ALA A 10 17.16 -8.43 -13.01
C ALA A 10 17.11 -8.08 -13.25
N THR A 11 16.84 -7.88 -13.30
CA THR A 11 17.05 -7.43 -13.90
C THR A 11 17.21 -7.17 -14.28
N ALA A 12 17.26 -6.78 -14.20
CA ALA A 12 17.60 -6.38 -14.76
C ALA A 12 17.63 -6.10 -15.22
N ALA A 13 17.67 -5.81 -15.28
CA ALA A 13 17.85 -5.36 -15.73
C ALA A 13 17.88 -5.09 -15.96
N ALA A 14 17.86 -4.85 -15.94
CA ALA A 14 17.97 -4.48 -16.01
C ALA A 14 18.15 -4.33 -15.84
N GLY A 15 18.17 -4.16 -15.71
CA GLY A 15 18.48 -3.79 -15.23
C GLY A 15 18.59 -3.76 -14.64
N ILE A 16 18.70 -3.64 -14.54
CA ILE A 16 18.90 -3.47 -13.88
C ILE A 16 19.25 -3.27 -13.33
N PRO A 17 19.31 -3.17 -13.23
CA PRO A 17 19.45 -2.87 -12.62
C PRO A 17 19.83 -2.48 -12.07
N LYS A 18 20.00 -2.11 -11.66
CA LYS A 18 20.21 -1.64 -11.08
C LYS A 18 20.54 -1.51 -10.16
N LYS A 19 21.13 -1.61 -9.69
CA LYS A 19 21.38 -1.53 -8.89
C LYS A 19 21.40 -0.72 -8.14
N ARG A 20 21.23 -0.64 -8.08
CA ARG A 20 20.98 0.24 -7.43
C ARG A 20 21.14 0.02 -6.08
N THR A 21 21.34 0.82 -5.31
CA THR A 21 21.58 0.59 -4.01
C THR A 21 20.39 0.92 -3.29
N PHE A 22 19.61 -0.01 -2.95
CA PHE A 22 18.49 0.25 -2.21
C PHE A 22 18.72 0.06 -0.76
N LYS A 23 18.08 0.83 0.06
CA LYS A 23 18.05 0.55 1.46
C LYS A 23 17.16 -0.62 1.64
N LYS A 24 17.56 -1.59 2.44
CA LYS A 24 16.71 -2.70 2.72
C LYS A 24 15.61 -2.26 3.66
N PHE A 25 14.40 -2.71 3.40
CA PHE A 25 13.29 -2.38 4.27
C PHE A 25 13.32 -3.29 5.49
N THR A 26 13.20 -2.69 6.66
CA THR A 26 13.07 -3.48 7.88
C THR A 26 11.91 -2.96 8.70
N UNK A 27 11.18 -3.73 9.32
CA UNK A 27 10.26 -3.36 10.05
C UNK A 27 10.66 -3.62 11.29
N ARG A 28 10.83 -2.93 12.16
CA ARG A 28 11.27 -3.09 13.52
C ARG A 28 12.44 -4.07 13.60
N GLY A 29 13.36 -3.87 12.71
CA GLY A 29 14.58 -4.67 12.75
C GLY A 29 14.52 -5.98 12.00
N VAL A 30 13.38 -6.33 11.42
CA VAL A 30 13.26 -7.59 10.70
C VAL A 30 13.18 -7.30 9.21
N ASP A 31 14.02 -7.94 8.42
CA ASP A 31 14.05 -7.71 6.99
C ASP A 31 12.74 -8.17 6.35
N LEU A 32 12.41 -7.57 5.21
CA LEU A 32 11.18 -7.91 4.52
C LEU A 32 11.14 -9.40 4.18
N ASP A 33 12.24 -9.96 3.76
CA ASP A 33 12.26 -11.39 3.43
C ASP A 33 11.88 -12.23 4.64
N GLN A 34 12.35 -11.84 5.80
CA GLN A 34 12.03 -12.58 7.01
C GLN A 34 10.60 -12.33 7.43
N LEU A 35 10.06 -11.15 7.15
CA LEU A 35 8.67 -10.86 7.47
C LEU A 35 7.74 -11.79 6.70
N LEU A 36 8.10 -12.11 5.48
CA LEU A 36 7.27 -12.98 4.66
C LEU A 36 7.20 -14.40 5.20
N ASP A 37 8.20 -14.80 5.96
CA ASP A 37 8.22 -16.14 6.52
C ASP A 37 7.51 -16.25 7.87
N LYS A 38 7.10 -15.13 8.44
CA LYS A 38 6.46 -15.18 9.75
C LYS A 38 4.97 -15.40 9.65
N ASN A 39 4.42 -16.11 10.63
CA ASN A 39 2.98 -16.29 10.65
C ASN A 39 2.35 -15.11 11.41
N ASN A 40 1.04 -15.08 11.49
CA ASN A 40 0.37 -13.93 12.07
C ASN A 40 0.73 -13.72 13.54
N LYS A 41 0.95 -14.77 14.28
CA LYS A 41 1.30 -14.60 15.68
C LYS A 41 2.65 -13.91 15.83
N GLU A 42 3.60 -14.28 14.99
CA GLU A 42 4.91 -13.66 15.06
C GLU A 42 4.87 -12.23 14.57
N LEU A 43 4.06 -11.97 13.54
CA LEU A 43 3.94 -10.63 13.02
C LEU A 43 3.32 -9.69 14.04
N MET A 44 2.40 -10.20 14.85
CA MET A 44 1.74 -9.36 15.84
C MET A 44 2.73 -8.69 16.78
N GLU A 45 3.82 -9.35 17.06
CA GLU A 45 4.81 -8.78 17.97
C GLU A 45 5.54 -7.59 17.36
N LEU A 46 5.52 -7.49 16.03
CA LEU A 46 6.23 -6.42 15.35
C LEU A 46 5.35 -5.24 15.03
N PHE A 47 4.04 -5.39 15.22
CA PHE A 47 3.12 -4.32 14.86
C PHE A 47 2.76 -3.45 16.05
N THR A 48 2.14 -2.30 15.75
CA THR A 48 1.68 -1.42 16.81
C THR A 48 0.47 -2.03 17.50
N CYS A 49 0.05 -1.44 18.59
CA CYS A 49 -0.99 -2.05 19.39
C CYS A 49 -2.33 -2.19 18.70
N ARG A 50 -2.70 -1.22 17.86
CA ARG A 50 -3.98 -1.32 17.19
C ARG A 50 -3.98 -2.46 16.18
N VAL A 51 -2.90 -2.60 15.43
CA VAL A 51 -2.79 -3.68 14.46
C VAL A 51 -2.69 -5.00 15.18
N ARG A 52 -1.95 -5.02 16.30
CA ARG A 52 -1.83 -6.22 17.10
C ARG A 52 -3.19 -6.69 17.59
N ARG A 53 -4.00 -5.76 18.07
CA ARG A 53 -5.32 -6.11 18.55
C ARG A 53 -6.19 -6.66 17.42
N ARG A 54 -6.12 -6.03 16.25
CA ARG A 54 -6.91 -6.48 15.12
C ARG A 54 -6.53 -7.90 14.73
N LEU A 55 -5.24 -8.19 14.68
CA LEU A 55 -4.79 -9.51 14.29
C LEU A 55 -5.08 -10.55 15.38
N ALA A 56 -5.03 -10.14 16.65
CA ALA A 56 -5.33 -11.05 17.73
C ALA A 56 -6.79 -11.49 17.68
N ARG A 57 -7.67 -10.62 17.24
CA ARG A 57 -9.07 -10.97 17.13
C ARG A 57 -9.37 -11.78 15.88
N GLY A 58 -8.38 -11.98 15.03
CA GLY A 58 -8.52 -12.82 13.86
C GLY A 58 -9.05 -12.07 12.64
N LEU A 59 -8.68 -12.55 11.49
CA LEU A 59 -9.18 -12.00 10.24
C LEU A 59 -10.48 -12.69 9.87
N LYS A 60 -11.44 -11.90 9.47
CA LYS A 60 -12.73 -12.45 9.12
C LYS A 60 -12.74 -12.92 7.68
N ARG A 61 -13.92 -13.37 7.24
CA ARG A 61 -14.01 -13.99 5.93
C ARG A 61 -13.62 -13.06 4.77
N LYS A 62 -14.09 -11.82 4.81
CA LYS A 62 -13.80 -10.92 3.70
C LYS A 62 -12.32 -10.57 3.59
N PRO A 63 -11.64 -10.26 4.68
CA PRO A 63 -10.19 -10.04 4.59
C PRO A 63 -9.46 -11.27 4.07
N MET A 64 -9.85 -12.46 4.47
CA MET A 64 -9.18 -13.65 4.00
C MET A 64 -9.46 -13.89 2.52
N ALA A 65 -10.66 -13.56 2.06
CA ALA A 65 -10.97 -13.69 0.65
C ALA A 65 -10.14 -12.71 -0.17
N LEU A 66 -9.93 -11.51 0.34
CA LEU A 66 -9.08 -10.54 -0.35
C LEU A 66 -7.66 -11.07 -0.44
N MET A 67 -7.15 -11.66 0.65
CA MET A 67 -5.81 -12.21 0.62
C MET A 67 -5.68 -13.30 -0.43
N LYS A 68 -6.70 -14.14 -0.58
CA LYS A 68 -6.65 -15.19 -1.58
C LYS A 68 -6.63 -14.60 -2.98
N LYS A 69 -7.42 -13.55 -3.22
CA LYS A 69 -7.44 -12.92 -4.52
C LYS A 69 -6.08 -12.28 -4.84
N LEU A 70 -5.45 -11.68 -3.85
CA LEU A 70 -4.16 -11.06 -4.07
C LEU A 70 -3.09 -12.10 -4.37
N ARG A 71 -3.13 -13.23 -3.66
CA ARG A 71 -2.19 -14.30 -3.92
C ARG A 71 -2.37 -14.84 -5.33
N LYS A 72 -3.61 -15.00 -5.75
CA LYS A 72 -3.88 -15.51 -7.08
C LYS A 72 -3.40 -14.54 -8.14
N ALA A 73 -3.63 -13.24 -7.95
CA ALA A 73 -3.19 -12.26 -8.92
C ALA A 73 -1.67 -12.26 -9.06
N LYS A 74 -0.96 -12.40 -7.95
CA LYS A 74 0.49 -12.44 -8.01
C LYS A 74 0.97 -13.70 -8.68
N LYS A 75 0.31 -14.82 -8.40
CA LYS A 75 0.72 -16.08 -8.98
C LYS A 75 0.54 -16.09 -10.48
N GLU A 76 -0.54 -15.48 -10.97
CA GLU A 76 -0.82 -15.48 -12.40
C GLU A 76 -0.07 -14.41 -13.16
N CYS A 77 0.59 -13.52 -12.45
CA CYS A 77 1.27 -12.40 -13.07
C CYS A 77 2.62 -12.82 -13.65
N PRO A 78 2.95 -12.40 -14.87
CA PRO A 78 4.28 -12.65 -15.39
C PRO A 78 5.34 -11.99 -14.52
N ALA A 79 6.54 -12.54 -14.56
CA ALA A 79 7.56 -12.15 -13.61
C ALA A 79 7.90 -10.67 -13.61
N LEU A 80 7.89 -10.03 -14.73
CA LEU A 80 8.30 -8.63 -14.80
C LEU A 80 7.16 -7.64 -14.88
N GLU A 81 5.94 -8.11 -14.67
CA GLU A 81 4.79 -7.23 -14.76
C GLU A 81 4.13 -7.08 -13.42
N LYS A 82 3.32 -6.04 -13.30
CA LYS A 82 2.57 -5.85 -12.08
C LYS A 82 1.34 -6.75 -12.09
N PRO A 83 0.93 -7.24 -10.94
CA PRO A 83 -0.30 -8.04 -10.87
C PRO A 83 -1.51 -7.21 -11.24
N GLU A 84 -2.58 -7.89 -11.57
CA GLU A 84 -3.81 -7.21 -11.89
C GLU A 84 -4.37 -6.53 -10.66
N VAL A 85 -5.11 -5.46 -10.89
CA VAL A 85 -5.72 -4.72 -9.80
C VAL A 85 -6.84 -5.55 -9.20
N VAL A 86 -6.84 -5.71 -7.89
CA VAL A 86 -7.91 -6.38 -7.19
C VAL A 86 -8.71 -5.30 -6.46
N LYS A 87 -9.97 -5.16 -6.83
CA LYS A 87 -10.80 -4.11 -6.23
C LYS A 87 -11.42 -4.59 -4.93
N THR A 88 -11.51 -3.70 -3.97
CA THR A 88 -12.06 -4.05 -2.68
C THR A 88 -12.71 -2.86 -2.00
N HIS A 89 -13.72 -3.14 -1.17
CA HIS A 89 -14.32 -2.13 -0.33
C HIS A 89 -13.71 -2.18 1.07
N LEU A 90 -12.79 -3.10 1.32
CA LEU A 90 -12.22 -3.26 2.64
C LEU A 90 -11.22 -2.17 2.96
N ARG A 91 -11.73 -1.09 3.48
CA ARG A 91 -10.87 0.03 3.86
C ARG A 91 -10.16 -0.24 5.18
N ASP A 92 -10.70 -1.15 5.97
CA ASP A 92 -10.11 -1.45 7.28
C ASP A 92 -9.18 -2.66 7.26
N MET A 93 -8.76 -3.09 6.08
CA MET A 93 -7.79 -4.18 5.99
C MET A 93 -6.40 -3.64 6.24
N ILE A 94 -5.66 -4.33 7.09
CA ILE A 94 -4.29 -3.93 7.39
C ILE A 94 -3.37 -4.48 6.32
N VAL A 95 -2.42 -3.68 5.90
CA VAL A 95 -1.45 -4.11 4.90
C VAL A 95 -0.48 -5.07 5.55
N LEU A 96 -0.47 -6.29 5.06
CA LEU A 96 0.41 -7.32 5.57
C LEU A 96 1.61 -7.50 4.64
N PRO A 97 2.71 -8.07 5.14
CA PRO A 97 3.90 -8.19 4.30
C PRO A 97 3.66 -8.94 2.99
N GLU A 98 2.79 -9.96 2.99
CA GLU A 98 2.60 -10.70 1.76
C GLU A 98 1.82 -9.92 0.71
N MET A 99 1.25 -8.78 1.06
CA MET A 99 0.54 -7.95 0.10
C MET A 99 1.48 -7.05 -0.70
N VAL A 100 2.72 -6.93 -0.29
CA VAL A 100 3.67 -6.05 -0.97
C VAL A 100 3.82 -6.47 -2.42
N GLY A 101 3.77 -5.50 -3.30
CA GLY A 101 3.86 -5.76 -4.73
C GLY A 101 2.53 -5.90 -5.42
N SER A 102 1.46 -6.09 -4.66
CA SER A 102 0.13 -6.19 -5.24
C SER A 102 -0.42 -4.80 -5.56
N VAL A 103 -1.41 -4.76 -6.43
CA VAL A 103 -2.09 -3.51 -6.73
C VAL A 103 -3.54 -3.67 -6.30
N VAL A 104 -3.97 -2.82 -5.41
CA VAL A 104 -5.32 -2.93 -4.84
C VAL A 104 -6.12 -1.69 -5.20
N GLY A 105 -7.34 -1.90 -5.66
CA GLY A 105 -8.25 -0.79 -5.92
C GLY A 105 -9.14 -0.60 -4.70
N VAL A 106 -8.86 0.43 -3.93
CA VAL A 106 -9.58 0.66 -2.67
C VAL A 106 -10.70 1.66 -2.89
N TYR A 107 -11.91 1.25 -2.54
CA TYR A 107 -13.08 2.09 -2.77
C TYR A 107 -13.11 3.22 -1.76
N ASN A 108 -13.39 4.42 -2.23
CA ASN A 108 -13.47 5.57 -1.34
C ASN A 108 -14.91 6.11 -1.23
N GLY A 109 -15.87 5.34 -1.72
CA GLY A 109 -17.26 5.78 -1.72
C GLY A 109 -17.74 6.23 -3.09
N LYS A 110 -16.82 6.47 -4.00
CA LYS A 110 -17.15 6.97 -5.31
C LYS A 110 -16.40 6.21 -6.39
N THR A 111 -15.11 6.02 -6.21
CA THR A 111 -14.29 5.32 -7.18
C THR A 111 -13.36 4.37 -6.47
N PHE A 112 -12.73 3.48 -7.25
CA PHE A 112 -11.71 2.59 -6.72
C PHE A 112 -10.35 3.21 -7.06
N ASN A 113 -9.62 3.63 -6.04
CA ASN A 113 -8.30 4.20 -6.24
C ASN A 113 -7.26 3.10 -6.24
N GLN A 114 -6.42 3.07 -7.25
CA GLN A 114 -5.40 2.05 -7.35
C GLN A 114 -4.23 2.39 -6.44
N VAL A 115 -3.87 1.44 -5.61
CA VAL A 115 -2.77 1.61 -4.66
C VAL A 115 -1.80 0.47 -4.89
N GLU A 116 -0.56 0.80 -5.22
CA GLU A 116 0.48 -0.21 -5.34
C GLU A 116 1.09 -0.38 -3.95
N ILE A 117 1.02 -1.57 -3.42
CA ILE A 117 1.44 -1.81 -2.06
C ILE A 117 2.96 -1.85 -1.97
N LYS A 118 3.51 -0.97 -1.17
CA LYS A 118 4.95 -0.89 -0.98
C LYS A 118 5.30 -1.34 0.43
N PRO A 119 6.55 -1.73 0.67
CA PRO A 119 6.92 -2.22 2.00
C PRO A 119 6.66 -1.22 3.12
N GLU A 120 6.81 0.06 2.87
CA GLU A 120 6.62 1.03 3.93
C GLU A 120 5.15 1.20 4.31
N MET A 121 4.24 0.60 3.56
CA MET A 121 2.82 0.65 3.89
C MET A 121 2.41 -0.43 4.90
N ILE A 122 3.29 -1.37 5.18
CA ILE A 122 2.97 -2.46 6.09
C ILE A 122 2.54 -1.90 7.45
N GLY A 123 1.44 -2.41 7.97
CA GLY A 123 0.92 -1.96 9.25
C GLY A 123 -0.09 -0.83 9.16
N HIS A 124 -0.29 -0.28 7.98
CA HIS A 124 -1.29 0.76 7.78
C HIS A 124 -2.57 0.14 7.21
N TYR A 125 -3.66 0.87 7.30
CA TYR A 125 -4.91 0.40 6.74
C TYR A 125 -5.01 0.81 5.27
N LEU A 126 -5.72 0.02 4.49
CA LEU A 126 -5.89 0.36 3.07
C LEU A 126 -6.61 1.70 2.90
N GLY A 127 -7.52 2.02 3.79
CA GLY A 127 -8.25 3.27 3.67
C GLY A 127 -7.37 4.51 3.79
N GLU A 128 -6.19 4.37 4.38
CA GLU A 128 -5.29 5.52 4.51
C GLU A 128 -4.77 5.97 3.14
N PHE A 129 -4.80 5.09 2.17
CA PHE A 129 -4.27 5.41 0.85
C PHE A 129 -5.34 5.72 -0.18
N SER A 130 -6.59 5.83 0.26
CA SER A 130 -7.69 6.13 -0.63
C SER A 130 -8.63 7.07 0.10
N ILE A 131 -8.31 8.35 0.06
CA ILE A 131 -9.08 9.32 0.85
C ILE A 131 -10.47 9.48 0.30
N THR A 132 -11.42 9.71 1.19
CA THR A 132 -12.82 9.78 0.83
C THR A 132 -13.28 11.16 0.45
N TYR A 133 -12.48 12.16 0.72
CA TYR A 133 -12.85 13.54 0.46
C TYR A 133 -11.80 14.20 -0.40
N LYS A 134 -12.18 15.32 -0.98
CA LYS A 134 -11.23 16.07 -1.76
C LYS A 134 -10.60 17.11 -0.86
N PRO A 135 -9.29 17.09 -0.71
CA PRO A 135 -8.65 18.08 0.17
C PRO A 135 -8.93 19.48 -0.30
N VAL A 136 -9.16 20.35 0.64
CA VAL A 136 -9.41 21.74 0.33
C VAL A 136 -8.11 22.41 -0.05
N LYS A 137 -8.13 23.12 -1.17
CA LYS A 137 -6.99 23.88 -1.57
C LYS A 137 -7.40 25.33 -1.53
N HIS A 138 -6.96 26.05 -0.53
CA HIS A 138 -7.28 27.46 -0.45
C HIS A 138 -6.40 28.24 -1.39
N GLY A 139 -6.88 29.35 -1.85
CA GLY A 139 -6.05 30.23 -2.61
C GLY A 139 -4.97 30.79 -1.70
N ARG A 140 -4.01 31.47 -2.29
CA ARG A 140 -2.97 32.04 -1.48
C ARG A 140 -3.58 33.06 -0.54
N PRO A 141 -3.16 33.03 0.69
CA PRO A 141 -3.70 33.98 1.64
C PRO A 141 -3.46 35.38 1.13
N GLY A 142 -4.42 36.18 1.25
CA GLY A 142 -4.24 37.53 0.80
C GLY A 142 -4.62 37.73 -0.63
N ILE A 143 -4.46 36.76 -1.44
CA ILE A 143 -4.85 36.95 -2.80
C ILE A 143 -6.12 36.25 -3.05
N GLY A 144 -6.19 35.00 -2.74
CA GLY A 144 -7.39 34.29 -2.99
C GLY A 144 -8.50 34.82 -2.14
N ALA A 145 -8.22 34.99 -0.91
CA ALA A 145 -9.25 35.43 -0.01
C ALA A 145 -9.54 36.89 -0.17
N THR A 146 -8.54 37.67 -0.29
CA THR A 146 -8.82 39.07 -0.34
C THR A 146 -9.15 39.53 -1.70
N HIS A 147 -8.82 38.80 -2.65
CA HIS A 147 -9.08 39.22 -4.00
C HIS A 147 -10.53 39.48 -4.19
N SER A 148 -11.36 38.60 -3.86
CA SER A 148 -12.74 38.85 -4.04
C SER A 148 -13.22 39.85 -3.06
N SER A 149 -12.70 39.88 -1.90
CA SER A 149 -13.18 40.90 -0.99
C SER A 149 -12.70 42.26 -1.40
N ARG A 150 -11.59 42.36 -2.08
CA ARG A 150 -11.18 43.64 -2.51
C ARG A 150 -12.07 44.17 -3.53
N PHE A 151 -12.53 43.40 -4.40
CA PHE A 151 -13.33 43.88 -5.42
C PHE A 151 -14.69 44.12 -4.99
N ILE A 152 -15.15 43.36 -4.18
CA ILE A 152 -16.38 43.50 -3.79
C ILE A 152 -16.78 44.71 -3.31
N PRO A 153 -16.14 45.21 -2.54
CA PRO A 153 -16.55 46.37 -1.93
C PRO A 153 -16.87 47.36 -2.82
N LEU A 154 -16.33 47.27 -3.76
CA LEU A 154 -16.53 48.21 -4.57
C LEU A 154 -17.76 48.35 -4.95
N LYS A 155 -18.45 47.71 -4.74
CA LYS A 155 -19.52 47.85 -5.28
C LYS A 155 -20.36 47.93 -4.60
#